data_62a9dc7b89afb23d2f4143de1c341570
#
_entry.id   62a9dc7b89afb23d2f4143de1c341570
#
_cell.length_a   1.000
_cell.length_b   1.000
_cell.length_c   1.000
_cell.angle_alpha   90.00
_cell.angle_beta   90.00
_cell.angle_gamma   90.00
#
_symmetry.space_group_name_H-M   'P 1'
#
loop_
_entity.id
_entity.type
_entity.pdbx_description
1 polymer ?
#
loop_
_entity_poly.entity_id
_entity_poly.type
_entity_poly.pdbx_seq_one_letter_code
_entity_poly.pdbx_strand_id
1 'polypeptide(L)'
;FTSGSWGEFTIPDAQMSENGGTYTLTGSGQTKMGMGGNVSSYDCTYTAEIDSREKAQMQFKVAGVMGGLTIDFTTGEAPADLLLAGTYEGYTDADCAYFQNRYTDDESLKMTANGDGTLAVVFESATWGTFRVAKAAVTKDGDQYEFTGDGTVSMGMGDNVKDYAFTMTGTSNAAKDDFSIAFNAPAVMGGLTITLLPGKAPATAE
;
A
#
# COMPACT_ATOMS: atom_id res chain seq x y z
N PHE A 1 -25.15 5.67 -5.92
CA PHE A 1 -23.88 4.96 -5.68
C PHE A 1 -24.05 3.97 -4.53
N THR A 2 -23.61 2.74 -4.74
CA THR A 2 -23.66 1.69 -3.72
C THR A 2 -22.27 1.10 -3.56
N SER A 3 -21.81 0.99 -2.33
CA SER A 3 -20.51 0.41 -1.97
C SER A 3 -20.71 -0.65 -0.89
N GLY A 4 -20.04 -1.80 -1.04
CA GLY A 4 -20.03 -2.84 0.00
C GLY A 4 -19.39 -2.39 1.30
N SER A 5 -18.47 -1.42 1.25
CA SER A 5 -17.75 -0.90 2.43
C SER A 5 -18.41 0.36 3.01
N TRP A 6 -18.99 1.22 2.17
CA TRP A 6 -19.45 2.56 2.56
C TRP A 6 -20.97 2.74 2.54
N GLY A 7 -21.73 1.73 2.12
CA GLY A 7 -23.18 1.75 2.10
C GLY A 7 -23.77 2.36 0.82
N GLU A 8 -25.01 2.87 0.91
CA GLU A 8 -25.78 3.40 -0.21
C GLU A 8 -25.88 4.92 -0.12
N PHE A 9 -25.59 5.60 -1.23
CA PHE A 9 -25.68 7.05 -1.37
C PHE A 9 -26.75 7.39 -2.40
N THR A 10 -27.74 8.18 -2.02
CA THR A 10 -28.82 8.63 -2.87
C THR A 10 -28.79 10.15 -2.99
N ILE A 11 -28.58 10.65 -4.20
CA ILE A 11 -28.59 12.08 -4.54
C ILE A 11 -29.76 12.29 -5.52
N PRO A 12 -30.94 12.75 -5.06
CA PRO A 12 -32.14 12.80 -5.91
C PRO A 12 -32.07 13.86 -6.98
N ASP A 13 -31.46 15.01 -6.70
CA ASP A 13 -31.49 16.20 -7.54
C ASP A 13 -30.08 16.78 -7.75
N ALA A 14 -29.22 16.03 -8.45
CA ALA A 14 -27.91 16.53 -8.83
C ALA A 14 -28.02 17.58 -9.93
N GLN A 15 -27.42 18.75 -9.71
CA GLN A 15 -27.29 19.80 -10.71
C GLN A 15 -26.09 19.52 -11.58
N MET A 16 -26.23 19.69 -12.89
CA MET A 16 -25.20 19.47 -13.88
C MET A 16 -24.87 20.74 -14.64
N SER A 17 -23.59 21.01 -14.82
CA SER A 17 -23.08 22.04 -15.73
C SER A 17 -22.00 21.41 -16.64
N GLU A 18 -21.86 22.00 -17.83
CA GLU A 18 -20.85 21.60 -18.81
C GLU A 18 -19.93 22.77 -19.14
N ASN A 19 -18.65 22.51 -19.20
CA ASN A 19 -17.65 23.49 -19.63
C ASN A 19 -16.54 22.78 -20.41
N GLY A 20 -16.48 23.03 -21.72
CA GLY A 20 -15.40 22.54 -22.58
C GLY A 20 -15.28 21.00 -22.68
N GLY A 21 -16.38 20.28 -22.57
CA GLY A 21 -16.44 18.83 -22.61
C GLY A 21 -16.35 18.15 -21.24
N THR A 22 -16.06 18.91 -20.17
CA THR A 22 -16.11 18.43 -18.79
C THR A 22 -17.45 18.72 -18.17
N TYR A 23 -18.09 17.72 -17.59
CA TYR A 23 -19.34 17.84 -16.86
C TYR A 23 -19.07 17.89 -15.36
N THR A 24 -19.58 18.93 -14.71
CA THR A 24 -19.54 19.04 -13.24
C THR A 24 -20.93 18.76 -12.68
N LEU A 25 -21.01 17.84 -11.70
CA LEU A 25 -22.24 17.54 -10.98
C LEU A 25 -22.07 17.95 -9.52
N THR A 26 -23.13 18.55 -8.95
CA THR A 26 -23.19 18.86 -7.52
C THR A 26 -24.56 18.52 -6.98
N GLY A 27 -24.64 18.10 -5.73
CA GLY A 27 -25.91 17.76 -5.12
C GLY A 27 -25.82 17.48 -3.63
N SER A 28 -26.98 17.29 -3.03
CA SER A 28 -27.12 16.86 -1.66
C SER A 28 -28.10 15.70 -1.58
N GLY A 29 -27.91 14.83 -0.62
CA GLY A 29 -28.75 13.67 -0.44
C GLY A 29 -28.49 12.98 0.88
N GLN A 30 -28.79 11.71 0.92
CA GLN A 30 -28.61 10.88 2.12
C GLN A 30 -27.83 9.61 1.82
N THR A 31 -27.11 9.17 2.83
CA THR A 31 -26.46 7.85 2.86
C THR A 31 -26.96 7.07 4.05
N LYS A 32 -27.04 5.74 3.88
CA LYS A 32 -27.31 4.80 4.97
C LYS A 32 -26.02 4.08 5.30
N MET A 33 -25.53 4.27 6.52
CA MET A 33 -24.27 3.70 7.00
C MET A 33 -24.47 3.06 8.37
N GLY A 34 -23.77 1.98 8.62
CA GLY A 34 -23.78 1.29 9.92
C GLY A 34 -23.16 -0.12 9.85
N MET A 35 -22.97 -0.73 10.99
CA MET A 35 -22.47 -2.11 11.12
C MET A 35 -23.49 -2.97 11.85
N GLY A 36 -23.68 -4.23 11.40
CA GLY A 36 -24.40 -5.28 12.14
C GLY A 36 -25.87 -4.94 12.40
N GLY A 37 -26.67 -4.42 11.66
CA GLY A 37 -28.10 -4.11 11.86
C GLY A 37 -28.38 -2.73 12.49
N ASN A 38 -27.37 -2.01 12.92
CA ASN A 38 -27.46 -0.63 13.37
C ASN A 38 -27.14 0.31 12.19
N VAL A 39 -28.08 0.49 11.30
CA VAL A 39 -27.96 1.39 10.14
C VAL A 39 -28.67 2.71 10.45
N SER A 40 -27.97 3.83 10.24
CA SER A 40 -28.49 5.18 10.39
C SER A 40 -28.38 5.94 9.07
N SER A 41 -29.29 6.91 8.86
CA SER A 41 -29.22 7.82 7.72
C SER A 41 -28.47 9.08 8.11
N TYR A 42 -27.62 9.54 7.18
CA TYR A 42 -26.82 10.76 7.33
C TYR A 42 -26.96 11.62 6.09
N ASP A 43 -26.99 12.94 6.27
CA ASP A 43 -26.93 13.86 5.15
C ASP A 43 -25.55 13.85 4.52
N CYS A 44 -25.52 13.89 3.20
CA CYS A 44 -24.28 13.94 2.42
C CYS A 44 -24.35 14.98 1.31
N THR A 45 -23.19 15.50 0.94
CA THR A 45 -23.01 16.31 -0.28
C THR A 45 -22.21 15.52 -1.29
N TYR A 46 -22.43 15.82 -2.55
CA TYR A 46 -21.86 15.17 -3.71
C TYR A 46 -21.29 16.19 -4.68
N THR A 47 -20.10 15.94 -5.15
CA THR A 47 -19.47 16.63 -6.28
C THR A 47 -18.86 15.62 -7.22
N ALA A 48 -18.94 15.87 -8.54
CA ALA A 48 -18.25 15.04 -9.52
C ALA A 48 -17.75 15.89 -10.69
N GLU A 49 -16.63 15.45 -11.27
CA GLU A 49 -16.10 15.92 -12.56
C GLU A 49 -16.00 14.72 -13.48
N ILE A 50 -16.60 14.82 -14.67
CA ILE A 50 -16.71 13.73 -15.63
C ILE A 50 -16.27 14.26 -16.99
N ASP A 51 -15.12 13.82 -17.50
CA ASP A 51 -14.67 14.10 -18.88
C ASP A 51 -15.20 13.03 -19.85
N SER A 52 -15.26 11.77 -19.38
CA SER A 52 -15.76 10.64 -20.13
C SER A 52 -16.19 9.52 -19.17
N ARG A 53 -16.75 8.42 -19.68
CA ARG A 53 -17.04 7.25 -18.84
C ARG A 53 -15.80 6.62 -18.20
N GLU A 54 -14.64 6.86 -18.76
CA GLU A 54 -13.36 6.32 -18.29
C GLU A 54 -12.61 7.30 -17.38
N LYS A 55 -13.03 8.57 -17.35
CA LYS A 55 -12.43 9.63 -16.55
C LYS A 55 -13.51 10.36 -15.75
N ALA A 56 -13.80 9.85 -14.58
CA ALA A 56 -14.70 10.46 -13.64
C ALA A 56 -14.10 10.48 -12.24
N GLN A 57 -14.21 11.61 -11.57
CA GLN A 57 -13.88 11.76 -10.15
C GLN A 57 -15.14 12.19 -9.42
N MET A 58 -15.46 11.51 -8.32
CA MET A 58 -16.64 11.77 -7.53
C MET A 58 -16.27 11.84 -6.06
N GLN A 59 -16.85 12.79 -5.34
CA GLN A 59 -16.60 12.94 -3.91
C GLN A 59 -17.93 13.01 -3.17
N PHE A 60 -18.05 12.22 -2.12
CA PHE A 60 -19.14 12.28 -1.14
C PHE A 60 -18.58 12.77 0.19
N LYS A 61 -19.24 13.78 0.79
CA LYS A 61 -18.90 14.26 2.14
C LYS A 61 -20.06 14.00 3.08
N VAL A 62 -19.79 13.37 4.21
CA VAL A 62 -20.76 13.01 5.25
C VAL A 62 -20.29 13.63 6.57
N ALA A 63 -20.72 14.86 6.85
CA ALA A 63 -20.24 15.61 8.01
C ALA A 63 -20.56 14.97 9.36
N GLY A 64 -21.67 14.23 9.44
CA GLY A 64 -22.14 13.57 10.67
C GLY A 64 -21.49 12.24 11.02
N VAL A 65 -20.51 11.78 10.23
CA VAL A 65 -19.84 10.49 10.43
C VAL A 65 -18.36 10.69 10.70
N MET A 66 -17.83 10.05 11.75
CA MET A 66 -16.39 10.02 12.09
C MET A 66 -15.70 11.40 12.13
N GLY A 67 -16.45 12.45 12.48
CA GLY A 67 -15.91 13.82 12.51
C GLY A 67 -15.78 14.49 11.13
N GLY A 68 -16.42 13.92 10.10
CA GLY A 68 -16.42 14.43 8.73
C GLY A 68 -15.78 13.42 7.76
N LEU A 69 -16.55 12.40 7.35
CA LEU A 69 -16.11 11.40 6.38
C LEU A 69 -16.13 12.00 4.97
N THR A 70 -15.04 11.83 4.23
CA THR A 70 -14.95 12.10 2.79
C THR A 70 -14.64 10.78 2.07
N ILE A 71 -15.39 10.47 1.02
CA ILE A 71 -15.18 9.30 0.18
C ILE A 71 -14.94 9.79 -1.24
N ASP A 72 -13.77 9.50 -1.76
CA ASP A 72 -13.41 9.79 -3.14
C ASP A 72 -13.54 8.51 -3.98
N PHE A 73 -14.20 8.65 -5.13
CA PHE A 73 -14.31 7.61 -6.14
C PHE A 73 -13.68 8.13 -7.42
N THR A 74 -12.75 7.37 -7.98
CA THR A 74 -12.12 7.68 -9.25
C THR A 74 -12.26 6.47 -10.17
N THR A 75 -12.64 6.68 -11.42
CA THR A 75 -12.65 5.63 -12.43
C THR A 75 -11.22 5.28 -12.86
N GLY A 76 -11.04 4.06 -13.30
CA GLY A 76 -9.73 3.55 -13.70
C GLY A 76 -9.11 2.62 -12.66
N GLU A 77 -7.86 2.30 -12.86
CA GLU A 77 -7.09 1.47 -11.93
C GLU A 77 -6.71 2.27 -10.68
N ALA A 78 -6.77 1.63 -9.53
CA ALA A 78 -6.33 2.26 -8.28
C ALA A 78 -4.84 2.63 -8.36
N PRO A 79 -4.40 3.73 -7.72
CA PRO A 79 -2.99 4.08 -7.63
C PRO A 79 -2.12 2.91 -7.13
N ALA A 80 -0.95 2.75 -7.72
CA ALA A 80 -0.07 1.60 -7.46
C ALA A 80 0.33 1.47 -5.98
N ASP A 81 0.56 2.58 -5.29
CA ASP A 81 0.84 2.60 -3.85
C ASP A 81 -0.32 2.05 -3.01
N LEU A 82 -1.57 2.32 -3.39
CA LEU A 82 -2.75 1.77 -2.72
C LEU A 82 -2.93 0.27 -3.00
N LEU A 83 -2.64 -0.19 -4.23
CA LEU A 83 -2.72 -1.61 -4.59
C LEU A 83 -1.67 -2.44 -3.84
N LEU A 84 -0.46 -1.89 -3.70
CA LEU A 84 0.66 -2.59 -3.06
C LEU A 84 0.68 -2.44 -1.53
N ALA A 85 -0.06 -1.49 -0.95
CA ALA A 85 -0.18 -1.39 0.49
C ALA A 85 -0.76 -2.69 1.10
N GLY A 86 -0.18 -3.13 2.21
CA GLY A 86 -0.59 -4.36 2.89
C GLY A 86 0.57 -5.12 3.51
N THR A 87 0.33 -6.37 3.87
CA THR A 87 1.33 -7.27 4.44
C THR A 87 1.79 -8.28 3.40
N TYR A 88 3.08 -8.52 3.35
CA TYR A 88 3.77 -9.52 2.54
C TYR A 88 4.32 -10.57 3.47
N GLU A 89 3.88 -11.81 3.33
CA GLU A 89 4.26 -12.92 4.19
C GLU A 89 5.04 -13.96 3.40
N GLY A 90 6.12 -14.51 4.00
CA GLY A 90 6.94 -15.49 3.33
C GLY A 90 8.18 -15.89 4.12
N TYR A 91 9.25 -16.12 3.41
CA TYR A 91 10.55 -16.45 3.99
C TYR A 91 11.62 -15.50 3.46
N THR A 92 12.72 -15.37 4.19
CA THR A 92 13.90 -14.65 3.70
C THR A 92 14.99 -15.62 3.28
N ASP A 93 15.68 -15.26 2.18
CA ASP A 93 16.96 -15.80 1.75
C ASP A 93 18.02 -14.72 1.95
N ALA A 94 19.06 -15.02 2.71
CA ALA A 94 20.08 -14.06 3.07
C ALA A 94 21.49 -14.56 2.71
N ASP A 95 22.23 -13.65 2.05
CA ASP A 95 23.59 -13.86 1.60
C ASP A 95 24.51 -12.75 2.12
N CYS A 96 25.74 -13.12 2.45
CA CYS A 96 26.81 -12.16 2.74
C CYS A 96 28.19 -12.81 2.50
N ALA A 97 29.27 -12.11 2.86
CA ALA A 97 30.63 -12.66 2.71
C ALA A 97 30.89 -13.92 3.55
N TYR A 98 30.08 -14.22 4.55
CA TYR A 98 30.31 -15.31 5.51
C TYR A 98 29.35 -16.49 5.37
N PHE A 99 28.23 -16.32 4.68
CA PHE A 99 27.24 -17.37 4.42
C PHE A 99 26.45 -17.07 3.14
N GLN A 100 25.83 -18.11 2.60
CA GLN A 100 24.89 -18.04 1.47
C GLN A 100 23.69 -18.94 1.75
N ASN A 101 22.55 -18.59 1.15
CA ASN A 101 21.30 -19.35 1.25
C ASN A 101 20.86 -19.57 2.72
N ARG A 102 20.97 -18.54 3.55
CA ARG A 102 20.49 -18.60 4.92
C ARG A 102 19.03 -18.23 4.98
N TYR A 103 18.20 -19.24 5.12
CA TYR A 103 16.75 -19.09 5.14
C TYR A 103 16.21 -18.80 6.53
N THR A 104 15.13 -17.99 6.60
CA THR A 104 14.32 -17.78 7.80
C THR A 104 12.86 -17.79 7.38
N ASP A 105 12.07 -18.72 7.92
CA ASP A 105 10.63 -18.82 7.66
C ASP A 105 9.80 -17.85 8.51
N ASP A 106 8.53 -17.73 8.16
CA ASP A 106 7.49 -16.96 8.88
C ASP A 106 7.85 -15.47 9.05
N GLU A 107 8.48 -14.90 8.03
CA GLU A 107 8.84 -13.49 7.97
C GLU A 107 7.71 -12.66 7.35
N SER A 108 7.60 -11.42 7.78
CA SER A 108 6.58 -10.51 7.24
C SER A 108 7.09 -9.08 7.09
N LEU A 109 6.58 -8.41 6.05
CA LEU A 109 6.88 -7.02 5.72
C LEU A 109 5.56 -6.26 5.54
N LYS A 110 5.51 -5.02 6.03
CA LYS A 110 4.36 -4.13 5.86
C LYS A 110 4.70 -2.98 4.94
N MET A 111 3.84 -2.77 3.93
CA MET A 111 3.83 -1.57 3.08
C MET A 111 2.62 -0.70 3.41
N THR A 112 2.83 0.61 3.46
CA THR A 112 1.76 1.59 3.71
C THR A 112 1.85 2.69 2.66
N ALA A 113 0.73 3.02 2.01
CA ALA A 113 0.67 4.12 1.06
C ALA A 113 0.83 5.47 1.78
N ASN A 114 1.70 6.33 1.27
CA ASN A 114 1.91 7.67 1.81
C ASN A 114 0.89 8.69 1.28
N GLY A 115 0.08 8.33 0.26
CA GLY A 115 -0.87 9.23 -0.40
C GLY A 115 -0.24 10.21 -1.38
N ASP A 116 1.06 10.05 -1.67
CA ASP A 116 1.80 10.84 -2.66
C ASP A 116 2.36 9.94 -3.80
N GLY A 117 1.83 8.72 -3.94
CA GLY A 117 2.29 7.72 -4.91
C GLY A 117 3.52 6.93 -4.45
N THR A 118 4.01 7.15 -3.23
CA THR A 118 5.11 6.40 -2.63
C THR A 118 4.64 5.47 -1.52
N LEU A 119 5.48 4.51 -1.14
CA LEU A 119 5.23 3.55 -0.06
C LEU A 119 6.18 3.77 1.11
N ALA A 120 5.67 3.74 2.33
CA ALA A 120 6.48 3.47 3.50
C ALA A 120 6.59 1.96 3.70
N VAL A 121 7.81 1.45 3.91
CA VAL A 121 8.07 0.01 4.06
C VAL A 121 8.73 -0.25 5.41
N VAL A 122 8.21 -1.24 6.13
CA VAL A 122 8.76 -1.71 7.40
C VAL A 122 8.86 -3.22 7.36
N PHE A 123 10.08 -3.72 7.50
CA PHE A 123 10.38 -5.13 7.68
C PHE A 123 10.97 -5.32 9.06
N GLU A 124 10.32 -6.09 9.92
CA GLU A 124 10.74 -6.38 11.29
C GLU A 124 11.01 -7.88 11.42
N SER A 125 12.27 -8.25 11.56
CA SER A 125 12.71 -9.63 11.71
C SER A 125 13.46 -9.81 13.02
N ALA A 126 13.16 -10.89 13.74
CA ALA A 126 13.90 -11.29 14.93
C ALA A 126 15.35 -11.69 14.61
N THR A 127 15.60 -12.15 13.38
CA THR A 127 16.91 -12.57 12.91
C THR A 127 17.71 -11.43 12.31
N TRP A 128 17.05 -10.56 11.52
CA TRP A 128 17.72 -9.57 10.66
C TRP A 128 17.59 -8.13 11.17
N GLY A 129 16.78 -7.87 12.21
CA GLY A 129 16.52 -6.53 12.74
C GLY A 129 15.41 -5.80 12.01
N THR A 130 15.39 -4.46 12.13
CA THR A 130 14.32 -3.63 11.61
C THR A 130 14.81 -2.76 10.46
N PHE A 131 14.24 -2.97 9.28
CA PHE A 131 14.49 -2.20 8.06
C PHE A 131 13.35 -1.23 7.83
N ARG A 132 13.67 0.05 7.59
CA ARG A 132 12.68 1.10 7.36
C ARG A 132 13.02 1.92 6.13
N VAL A 133 12.07 2.01 5.21
CA VAL A 133 12.09 2.91 4.06
C VAL A 133 10.92 3.88 4.20
N ALA A 134 11.19 5.16 4.28
CA ALA A 134 10.14 6.17 4.45
C ALA A 134 9.37 6.42 3.14
N LYS A 135 10.07 6.39 2.01
CA LYS A 135 9.52 6.64 0.68
C LYS A 135 10.16 5.72 -0.35
N ALA A 136 9.45 4.68 -0.73
CA ALA A 136 9.79 3.85 -1.88
C ALA A 136 9.02 4.36 -3.10
N ALA A 137 9.74 4.64 -4.18
CA ALA A 137 9.13 4.96 -5.47
C ALA A 137 8.53 3.69 -6.08
N VAL A 138 7.41 3.83 -6.77
CA VAL A 138 6.70 2.73 -7.43
C VAL A 138 6.56 3.02 -8.91
N THR A 139 6.86 2.03 -9.75
CA THR A 139 6.61 2.05 -11.19
C THR A 139 5.84 0.79 -11.59
N LYS A 140 4.95 0.91 -12.59
CA LYS A 140 4.23 -0.23 -13.14
C LYS A 140 4.91 -0.70 -14.42
N ASP A 141 5.16 -2.00 -14.53
CA ASP A 141 5.64 -2.68 -15.73
C ASP A 141 4.74 -3.88 -16.06
N GLY A 142 3.82 -3.69 -17.00
CA GLY A 142 2.79 -4.69 -17.32
C GLY A 142 1.87 -4.99 -16.14
N ASP A 143 1.84 -6.26 -15.71
CA ASP A 143 1.07 -6.74 -14.55
C ASP A 143 1.88 -6.74 -13.25
N GLN A 144 3.16 -6.36 -13.32
CA GLN A 144 4.07 -6.24 -12.19
C GLN A 144 4.29 -4.78 -11.81
N TYR A 145 4.67 -4.57 -10.59
CA TYR A 145 5.09 -3.29 -10.04
C TYR A 145 6.53 -3.42 -9.54
N GLU A 146 7.35 -2.48 -9.91
CA GLU A 146 8.71 -2.34 -9.39
C GLU A 146 8.74 -1.25 -8.33
N PHE A 147 9.49 -1.45 -7.26
CA PHE A 147 9.65 -0.43 -6.22
C PHE A 147 11.09 -0.37 -5.73
N THR A 148 11.53 0.85 -5.45
CA THR A 148 12.88 1.11 -4.98
C THR A 148 12.88 2.18 -3.89
N GLY A 149 13.81 2.07 -2.95
CA GLY A 149 13.96 3.06 -1.88
C GLY A 149 15.24 2.86 -1.08
N ASP A 150 15.62 3.91 -0.39
CA ASP A 150 16.75 3.89 0.53
C ASP A 150 16.25 3.93 1.96
N GLY A 151 17.00 3.31 2.87
CA GLY A 151 16.61 3.24 4.27
C GLY A 151 17.76 3.04 5.22
N THR A 152 17.40 2.85 6.48
CA THR A 152 18.33 2.48 7.54
C THR A 152 17.86 1.23 8.25
N VAL A 153 18.80 0.38 8.64
CA VAL A 153 18.57 -0.79 9.47
C VAL A 153 19.40 -0.68 10.74
N SER A 154 18.79 -0.93 11.88
CA SER A 154 19.48 -1.00 13.17
C SER A 154 19.87 -2.45 13.43
N MET A 155 21.16 -2.74 13.46
CA MET A 155 21.71 -4.09 13.66
C MET A 155 22.83 -4.09 14.69
N GLY A 156 22.93 -5.18 15.47
CA GLY A 156 23.96 -5.36 16.48
C GLY A 156 23.52 -6.30 17.58
N MET A 157 24.40 -6.53 18.55
CA MET A 157 24.13 -7.35 19.74
C MET A 157 24.34 -6.54 21.02
N GLY A 158 23.38 -6.64 21.96
CA GLY A 158 23.41 -5.92 23.23
C GLY A 158 23.46 -4.40 23.02
N ASP A 159 24.41 -3.73 23.68
CA ASP A 159 24.59 -2.26 23.60
C ASP A 159 25.32 -1.78 22.33
N ASN A 160 25.74 -2.70 21.46
CA ASN A 160 26.49 -2.41 20.24
C ASN A 160 25.59 -2.37 18.98
N VAL A 161 24.37 -1.83 19.11
CA VAL A 161 23.48 -1.60 17.97
C VAL A 161 23.93 -0.35 17.20
N LYS A 162 24.01 -0.47 15.88
CA LYS A 162 24.37 0.64 14.98
C LYS A 162 23.42 0.68 13.81
N ASP A 163 23.24 1.88 13.27
CA ASP A 163 22.44 2.09 12.07
C ASP A 163 23.33 1.98 10.83
N TYR A 164 22.84 1.22 9.86
CA TYR A 164 23.48 1.03 8.56
C TYR A 164 22.52 1.45 7.45
N ALA A 165 23.06 2.13 6.44
CA ALA A 165 22.32 2.44 5.24
C ALA A 165 22.13 1.17 4.40
N PHE A 166 20.96 1.05 3.77
CA PHE A 166 20.67 0.01 2.79
C PHE A 166 19.86 0.57 1.63
N THR A 167 19.87 -0.13 0.50
CA THR A 167 18.95 0.08 -0.61
C THR A 167 17.94 -1.06 -0.64
N MET A 168 16.69 -0.75 -0.98
CA MET A 168 15.64 -1.72 -1.20
C MET A 168 15.24 -1.68 -2.68
N THR A 169 15.10 -2.85 -3.28
CA THR A 169 14.48 -3.04 -4.59
C THR A 169 13.50 -4.19 -4.52
N GLY A 170 12.45 -4.16 -5.29
CA GLY A 170 11.51 -5.27 -5.30
C GLY A 170 10.54 -5.21 -6.46
N THR A 171 9.90 -6.34 -6.67
CA THR A 171 8.79 -6.52 -7.60
C THR A 171 7.62 -7.15 -6.86
N SER A 172 6.41 -6.86 -7.30
CA SER A 172 5.19 -7.52 -6.81
C SER A 172 4.06 -7.39 -7.81
N ASN A 173 3.18 -8.38 -7.87
CA ASN A 173 1.87 -8.20 -8.48
C ASN A 173 0.88 -7.52 -7.50
N ALA A 174 -0.27 -7.07 -8.01
CA ALA A 174 -1.30 -6.43 -7.18
C ALA A 174 -1.91 -7.37 -6.13
N ALA A 175 -1.89 -8.69 -6.36
CA ALA A 175 -2.40 -9.71 -5.43
C ALA A 175 -1.44 -9.99 -4.26
N LYS A 176 -0.17 -9.58 -4.37
CA LYS A 176 0.88 -9.79 -3.36
C LYS A 176 1.19 -11.26 -3.09
N ASP A 177 0.98 -12.12 -4.06
CA ASP A 177 1.26 -13.56 -4.01
C ASP A 177 2.46 -13.97 -4.88
N ASP A 178 2.91 -13.06 -5.75
CA ASP A 178 4.13 -13.16 -6.54
C ASP A 178 4.96 -11.90 -6.33
N PHE A 179 5.99 -12.00 -5.48
CA PHE A 179 6.85 -10.88 -5.13
C PHE A 179 8.29 -11.32 -4.82
N SER A 180 9.22 -10.37 -4.96
CA SER A 180 10.60 -10.50 -4.52
C SER A 180 11.07 -9.14 -4.00
N ILE A 181 11.49 -9.06 -2.73
CA ILE A 181 11.87 -7.81 -2.08
C ILE A 181 13.25 -7.94 -1.47
N ALA A 182 14.23 -7.27 -2.05
CA ALA A 182 15.63 -7.35 -1.64
C ALA A 182 16.07 -6.09 -0.87
N PHE A 183 16.75 -6.29 0.25
CA PHE A 183 17.42 -5.30 1.06
C PHE A 183 18.92 -5.51 0.95
N ASN A 184 19.65 -4.54 0.43
CA ASN A 184 21.10 -4.59 0.27
C ASN A 184 21.79 -3.62 1.23
N ALA A 185 22.49 -4.15 2.24
CA ALA A 185 23.23 -3.40 3.24
C ALA A 185 24.75 -3.66 3.08
N PRO A 186 25.45 -2.91 2.20
CA PRO A 186 26.83 -3.23 1.81
C PRO A 186 27.84 -3.10 2.94
N ALA A 187 27.54 -2.32 3.97
CA ALA A 187 28.41 -2.13 5.13
C ALA A 187 28.24 -3.20 6.23
N VAL A 188 27.28 -4.12 6.06
CA VAL A 188 26.98 -5.17 7.04
C VAL A 188 27.59 -6.48 6.56
N MET A 189 28.34 -7.18 7.41
CA MET A 189 28.90 -8.52 7.15
C MET A 189 29.62 -8.69 5.80
N GLY A 190 30.26 -7.61 5.29
CA GLY A 190 30.94 -7.65 3.99
C GLY A 190 30.00 -7.65 2.78
N GLY A 191 28.78 -7.11 2.96
CA GLY A 191 27.73 -7.01 1.94
C GLY A 191 26.59 -7.97 2.22
N LEU A 192 25.67 -7.58 3.11
CA LEU A 192 24.46 -8.37 3.40
C LEU A 192 23.36 -8.04 2.40
N THR A 193 22.82 -9.06 1.77
CA THR A 193 21.59 -9.01 0.98
C THR A 193 20.56 -9.94 1.62
N ILE A 194 19.35 -9.43 1.86
CA ILE A 194 18.22 -10.22 2.37
C ILE A 194 17.11 -10.08 1.36
N THR A 195 16.58 -11.19 0.85
CA THR A 195 15.47 -11.21 -0.09
C THR A 195 14.26 -11.88 0.56
N LEU A 196 13.16 -11.16 0.70
CA LEU A 196 11.87 -11.71 1.12
C LEU A 196 11.15 -12.27 -0.11
N LEU A 197 10.73 -13.51 -0.02
CA LEU A 197 10.08 -14.29 -1.07
C LEU A 197 8.77 -14.90 -0.55
N PRO A 198 7.75 -15.12 -1.40
CA PRO A 198 6.49 -15.74 -0.98
C PRO A 198 6.66 -17.22 -0.66
N GLY A 199 5.78 -17.74 0.21
CA GLY A 199 5.73 -19.15 0.54
C GLY A 199 6.66 -19.55 1.68
N LYS A 200 7.31 -20.73 1.56
CA LYS A 200 8.20 -21.30 2.57
C LYS A 200 9.57 -21.56 2.01
N ALA A 201 10.57 -21.47 2.88
CA ALA A 201 11.94 -21.74 2.53
C ALA A 201 12.12 -23.15 1.93
N PRO A 202 13.04 -23.32 0.97
CA PRO A 202 13.45 -24.64 0.50
C PRO A 202 13.95 -25.49 1.67
N ALA A 203 13.62 -26.77 1.66
CA ALA A 203 14.22 -27.71 2.62
C ALA A 203 15.73 -27.69 2.42
N THR A 204 16.48 -27.31 3.45
CA THR A 204 17.95 -27.43 3.43
C THR A 204 18.32 -28.91 3.24
N ALA A 205 19.01 -29.21 2.15
CA ALA A 205 19.62 -30.54 2.01
C ALA A 205 20.66 -30.71 3.12
N GLU A 206 20.43 -31.68 4.00
CA GLU A 206 21.43 -32.12 5.01
C GLU A 206 22.69 -32.68 4.36
#